data_bfd7d0334fbcf226de78ede4f46a895e
#
_entry.id   bfd7d0334fbcf226de78ede4f46a895e
#
_cell.length_a   1.000
_cell.length_b   1.000
_cell.length_c   1.000
_cell.angle_alpha   90.00
_cell.angle_beta   90.00
_cell.angle_gamma   90.00
#
_symmetry.space_group_name_H-M   'P 1'
#
loop_
_entity.id
_entity.type
_entity.pdbx_description
1 polymer ?
#
loop_
_entity_poly.entity_id
_entity_poly.type
_entity_poly.pdbx_seq_one_letter_code
_entity_poly.pdbx_strand_id
1 'polypeptide(L)'
;MFFVLIIIVQWVVTFINTEFILSEALYIEAYSDIYSLELLSKKLALQENLVMANYLFPIVNYPFKFLIVSMAILTGLYFCQQQVKFSHVFKVVMIAEAVFLVRLMYKSLYFWLFAESYTLQDFKQFYPFSITSFDWTLPTWLVYPLSMINVFEAVYVLCIYMGLKAFVHYIDPRRLGIIVGTTYATYLFL
;
A
#
# COMPACT_ATOMS: atom_id res chain seq x y z
N MET A 1 -8.09 18.65 3.86
CA MET A 1 -8.48 17.92 5.08
C MET A 1 -8.23 16.42 4.97
N PHE A 2 -8.75 15.71 3.95
CA PHE A 2 -8.60 14.24 3.85
C PHE A 2 -7.14 13.77 3.71
N PHE A 3 -6.32 14.45 2.90
CA PHE A 3 -4.89 14.15 2.78
C PHE A 3 -4.15 14.20 4.13
N VAL A 4 -4.44 15.23 4.92
CA VAL A 4 -3.83 15.37 6.26
C VAL A 4 -4.21 14.19 7.16
N LEU A 5 -5.45 13.70 7.07
CA LEU A 5 -5.91 12.52 7.80
C LEU A 5 -5.09 11.28 7.38
N ILE A 6 -4.86 11.07 6.08
CA ILE A 6 -4.03 9.97 5.58
C ILE A 6 -2.63 10.01 6.22
N ILE A 7 -1.99 11.19 6.22
CA ILE A 7 -0.66 11.37 6.79
C ILE A 7 -0.65 11.09 8.30
N ILE A 8 -1.63 11.60 9.03
CA ILE A 8 -1.73 11.36 10.49
C ILE A 8 -1.88 9.87 10.78
N VAL A 9 -2.77 9.18 10.09
CA VAL A 9 -2.95 7.72 10.27
C VAL A 9 -1.66 6.96 9.94
N GLN A 10 -0.99 7.32 8.84
CA GLN A 10 0.27 6.73 8.46
C GLN A 10 1.34 6.94 9.54
N TRP A 11 1.45 8.12 10.11
CA TRP A 11 2.39 8.42 11.18
C TRP A 11 2.11 7.63 12.45
N VAL A 12 0.84 7.53 12.85
CA VAL A 12 0.44 6.70 14.01
C VAL A 12 0.83 5.24 13.79
N VAL A 13 0.57 4.70 12.61
CA VAL A 13 0.95 3.31 12.29
C VAL A 13 2.47 3.15 12.25
N THR A 14 3.19 4.10 11.67
CA THR A 14 4.67 4.09 11.67
C THR A 14 5.20 4.10 13.11
N PHE A 15 4.65 4.93 13.97
CA PHE A 15 5.01 4.98 15.39
C PHE A 15 4.76 3.64 16.09
N ILE A 16 3.57 3.04 15.92
CA ILE A 16 3.26 1.73 16.49
C ILE A 16 4.24 0.67 16.00
N ASN A 17 4.54 0.66 14.71
CA ASN A 17 5.47 -0.31 14.14
C ASN A 17 6.89 -0.15 14.68
N THR A 18 7.36 1.09 14.84
CA THR A 18 8.73 1.36 15.27
C THR A 18 8.91 1.08 16.76
N GLU A 19 7.95 1.49 17.61
CA GLU A 19 8.10 1.40 19.07
C GLU A 19 7.68 0.04 19.63
N PHE A 20 6.68 -0.61 19.05
CA PHE A 20 6.06 -1.79 19.66
C PHE A 20 6.27 -3.09 18.90
N ILE A 21 6.51 -3.01 17.56
CA ILE A 21 6.56 -4.21 16.73
C ILE A 21 7.98 -4.51 16.27
N LEU A 22 8.70 -3.54 15.73
CA LEU A 22 10.02 -3.71 15.14
C LEU A 22 11.12 -3.41 16.17
N SER A 23 11.23 -4.24 17.20
CA SER A 23 12.27 -4.10 18.22
C SER A 23 13.67 -4.34 17.67
N GLU A 24 14.67 -3.73 18.31
CA GLU A 24 16.09 -3.94 17.98
C GLU A 24 16.47 -5.43 18.08
N ALA A 25 15.90 -6.14 19.08
CA ALA A 25 16.11 -7.57 19.26
C ALA A 25 15.71 -8.40 18.03
N LEU A 26 14.57 -8.09 17.40
CA LEU A 26 14.11 -8.74 16.18
C LEU A 26 15.07 -8.56 14.99
N TYR A 27 15.69 -7.39 14.89
CA TYR A 27 16.71 -7.14 13.85
C TYR A 27 18.00 -7.89 14.15
N ILE A 28 18.43 -7.94 15.40
CA ILE A 28 19.62 -8.69 15.81
C ILE A 28 19.40 -10.17 15.52
N GLU A 29 18.30 -10.75 15.94
CA GLU A 29 17.96 -12.15 15.71
C GLU A 29 17.93 -12.49 14.20
N ALA A 30 17.31 -11.64 13.38
CA ALA A 30 17.17 -11.89 11.94
C ALA A 30 18.49 -11.82 11.17
N TYR A 31 19.49 -11.10 11.68
CA TYR A 31 20.70 -10.81 10.92
C TYR A 31 22.00 -11.22 11.61
N SER A 32 21.98 -11.76 12.83
CA SER A 32 23.16 -12.20 13.58
C SER A 32 23.97 -13.27 12.86
N ASP A 33 23.31 -14.15 12.11
CA ASP A 33 23.98 -15.21 11.36
C ASP A 33 24.63 -14.72 10.05
N ILE A 34 24.22 -13.54 9.57
CA ILE A 34 24.65 -13.02 8.27
C ILE A 34 25.74 -11.95 8.42
N TYR A 35 25.68 -11.15 9.49
CA TYR A 35 26.53 -9.99 9.70
C TYR A 35 27.30 -10.10 11.02
N SER A 36 28.55 -9.59 11.03
CA SER A 36 29.30 -9.39 12.26
C SER A 36 28.60 -8.35 13.16
N LEU A 37 28.79 -8.46 14.47
CA LEU A 37 28.18 -7.53 15.45
C LEU A 37 28.51 -6.06 15.14
N GLU A 38 29.73 -5.78 14.66
CA GLU A 38 30.13 -4.42 14.29
C GLU A 38 29.35 -3.87 13.08
N LEU A 39 29.11 -4.69 12.06
CA LEU A 39 28.33 -4.30 10.89
C LEU A 39 26.84 -4.17 11.25
N LEU A 40 26.37 -4.99 12.17
CA LEU A 40 25.00 -4.95 12.65
C LEU A 40 24.72 -3.66 13.42
N SER A 41 25.62 -3.28 14.34
CA SER A 41 25.49 -2.02 15.10
C SER A 41 25.52 -0.78 14.18
N LYS A 42 26.36 -0.78 13.14
CA LYS A 42 26.36 0.30 12.13
C LYS A 42 25.04 0.35 11.33
N LYS A 43 24.45 -0.79 11.01
CA LYS A 43 23.15 -0.84 10.31
C LYS A 43 22.01 -0.36 11.21
N LEU A 44 22.01 -0.71 12.48
CA LEU A 44 21.02 -0.23 13.44
C LEU A 44 21.11 1.29 13.61
N ALA A 45 22.31 1.83 13.79
CA ALA A 45 22.53 3.28 13.85
C ALA A 45 22.08 4.01 12.57
N LEU A 46 22.29 3.41 11.40
CA LEU A 46 21.75 3.94 10.13
C LEU A 46 20.22 3.91 10.11
N GLN A 47 19.62 2.86 10.64
CA GLN A 47 18.17 2.73 10.70
C GLN A 47 17.54 3.78 11.62
N GLU A 48 18.14 4.06 12.78
CA GLU A 48 17.71 5.15 13.66
C GLU A 48 17.75 6.51 12.95
N ASN A 49 18.82 6.79 12.21
CA ASN A 49 18.91 8.02 11.41
C ASN A 49 17.87 8.09 10.28
N LEU A 50 17.41 6.94 9.78
CA LEU A 50 16.37 6.87 8.74
C LEU A 50 14.94 6.91 9.29
N VAL A 51 14.73 6.84 10.61
CA VAL A 51 13.40 6.92 11.21
C VAL A 51 12.69 8.21 10.78
N MET A 52 13.40 9.34 10.80
CA MET A 52 12.83 10.62 10.34
C MET A 52 12.40 10.57 8.86
N ALA A 53 13.16 9.88 8.01
CA ALA A 53 12.82 9.70 6.61
C ALA A 53 11.50 8.90 6.45
N ASN A 54 11.24 7.92 7.32
CA ASN A 54 9.99 7.14 7.30
C ASN A 54 8.75 8.01 7.59
N TYR A 55 8.89 9.08 8.36
CA TYR A 55 7.81 10.05 8.60
C TYR A 55 7.65 11.05 7.46
N LEU A 56 8.74 11.43 6.79
CA LEU A 56 8.70 12.40 5.68
C LEU A 56 8.29 11.75 4.35
N PHE A 57 8.71 10.51 4.12
CA PHE A 57 8.46 9.79 2.87
C PHE A 57 6.99 9.76 2.44
N PRO A 58 6.01 9.48 3.32
CA PRO A 58 4.59 9.47 2.95
C PRO A 58 4.08 10.81 2.43
N ILE A 59 4.61 11.95 2.92
CA ILE A 59 4.19 13.29 2.50
C ILE A 59 4.46 13.51 1.02
N VAL A 60 5.55 12.97 0.49
CA VAL A 60 5.92 13.06 -0.92
C VAL A 60 5.33 11.92 -1.74
N ASN A 61 5.38 10.71 -1.20
CA ASN A 61 4.99 9.50 -1.93
C ASN A 61 3.48 9.45 -2.25
N TYR A 62 2.61 9.82 -1.30
CA TYR A 62 1.16 9.78 -1.54
C TYR A 62 0.70 10.73 -2.64
N PRO A 63 1.06 12.04 -2.68
CA PRO A 63 0.68 12.91 -3.78
C PRO A 63 1.18 12.40 -5.13
N PHE A 64 2.41 11.85 -5.17
CA PHE A 64 2.99 11.28 -6.39
C PHE A 64 2.19 10.04 -6.87
N LYS A 65 1.86 9.13 -5.95
CA LYS A 65 0.99 7.97 -6.23
C LYS A 65 -0.37 8.41 -6.76
N PHE A 66 -1.03 9.37 -6.09
CA PHE A 66 -2.34 9.86 -6.52
C PHE A 66 -2.28 10.47 -7.91
N LEU A 67 -1.22 11.21 -8.21
CA LEU A 67 -1.02 11.81 -9.52
C LEU A 67 -0.87 10.74 -10.60
N ILE A 68 -0.02 9.74 -10.41
CA ILE A 68 0.22 8.67 -11.40
C ILE A 68 -1.07 7.86 -11.64
N VAL A 69 -1.74 7.41 -10.57
CA VAL A 69 -2.98 6.62 -10.70
C VAL A 69 -4.07 7.44 -11.38
N SER A 70 -4.20 8.72 -11.01
CA SER A 70 -5.20 9.61 -11.61
C SER A 70 -4.93 9.85 -13.09
N MET A 71 -3.68 10.02 -13.47
CA MET A 71 -3.27 10.19 -14.87
C MET A 71 -3.53 8.91 -15.68
N ALA A 72 -3.22 7.74 -15.13
CA ALA A 72 -3.49 6.46 -15.78
C ALA A 72 -5.00 6.31 -16.07
N ILE A 73 -5.85 6.53 -15.07
CA ILE A 73 -7.31 6.43 -15.21
C ILE A 73 -7.84 7.48 -16.19
N LEU A 74 -7.35 8.72 -16.10
CA LEU A 74 -7.75 9.79 -17.02
C LEU A 74 -7.38 9.47 -18.46
N THR A 75 -6.21 8.88 -18.67
CA THR A 75 -5.76 8.42 -20.00
C THR A 75 -6.71 7.34 -20.54
N GLY A 76 -7.08 6.35 -19.73
CA GLY A 76 -8.07 5.34 -20.13
C GLY A 76 -9.44 5.93 -20.47
N LEU A 77 -9.91 6.88 -19.67
CA LEU A 77 -11.15 7.60 -19.94
C LEU A 77 -11.06 8.41 -21.24
N TYR A 78 -9.95 9.08 -21.49
CA TYR A 78 -9.71 9.85 -22.71
C TYR A 78 -9.72 8.97 -23.97
N PHE A 79 -9.06 7.82 -23.94
CA PHE A 79 -9.10 6.86 -25.07
C PHE A 79 -10.51 6.37 -25.38
N CYS A 80 -11.37 6.31 -24.37
CA CYS A 80 -12.79 5.99 -24.53
C CYS A 80 -13.66 7.23 -24.83
N GLN A 81 -13.04 8.37 -25.23
CA GLN A 81 -13.70 9.63 -25.57
C GLN A 81 -14.54 10.23 -24.42
N GLN A 82 -14.13 9.96 -23.18
CA GLN A 82 -14.82 10.47 -22.01
C GLN A 82 -14.10 11.68 -21.42
N GLN A 83 -14.82 12.78 -21.28
CA GLN A 83 -14.26 14.02 -20.75
C GLN A 83 -14.59 14.13 -19.23
N VAL A 84 -13.61 13.82 -18.40
CA VAL A 84 -13.70 13.98 -16.95
C VAL A 84 -12.64 14.94 -16.47
N LYS A 85 -12.98 15.84 -15.54
CA LYS A 85 -12.01 16.79 -14.98
C LYS A 85 -10.98 16.01 -14.12
N PHE A 86 -9.69 16.27 -14.32
CA PHE A 86 -8.62 15.68 -13.52
C PHE A 86 -8.87 15.78 -12.01
N SER A 87 -9.37 16.95 -11.54
CA SER A 87 -9.65 17.16 -10.13
C SER A 87 -10.68 16.19 -9.53
N HIS A 88 -11.63 15.70 -10.32
CA HIS A 88 -12.60 14.71 -9.86
C HIS A 88 -11.94 13.33 -9.72
N VAL A 89 -11.16 12.92 -10.72
CA VAL A 89 -10.41 11.64 -10.68
C VAL A 89 -9.44 11.65 -9.51
N PHE A 90 -8.68 12.73 -9.35
CA PHE A 90 -7.70 12.87 -8.26
C PHE A 90 -8.35 12.79 -6.87
N LYS A 91 -9.50 13.45 -6.65
CA LYS A 91 -10.24 13.36 -5.39
C LYS A 91 -10.72 11.95 -5.11
N VAL A 92 -11.25 11.26 -6.12
CA VAL A 92 -11.72 9.88 -5.99
C VAL A 92 -10.58 8.94 -5.64
N VAL A 93 -9.45 9.03 -6.33
CA VAL A 93 -8.24 8.24 -6.06
C VAL A 93 -7.74 8.48 -4.64
N MET A 94 -7.67 9.75 -4.21
CA MET A 94 -7.25 10.12 -2.86
C MET A 94 -8.18 9.55 -1.78
N ILE A 95 -9.50 9.54 -2.00
CA ILE A 95 -10.46 8.98 -1.04
C ILE A 95 -10.36 7.45 -1.01
N ALA A 96 -10.20 6.81 -2.18
CA ALA A 96 -10.03 5.38 -2.28
C ALA A 96 -8.80 4.87 -1.50
N GLU A 97 -7.76 5.70 -1.33
CA GLU A 97 -6.56 5.36 -0.56
C GLU A 97 -6.84 4.93 0.89
N ALA A 98 -7.98 5.32 1.46
CA ALA A 98 -8.41 4.87 2.78
C ALA A 98 -8.41 3.33 2.91
N VAL A 99 -8.64 2.61 1.82
CA VAL A 99 -8.61 1.14 1.78
C VAL A 99 -7.22 0.61 2.16
N PHE A 100 -6.16 1.24 1.68
CA PHE A 100 -4.80 0.84 2.02
C PHE A 100 -4.40 1.24 3.44
N LEU A 101 -4.96 2.32 3.97
CA LEU A 101 -4.79 2.65 5.38
C LEU A 101 -5.40 1.58 6.29
N VAL A 102 -6.58 1.06 5.94
CA VAL A 102 -7.21 -0.06 6.66
C VAL A 102 -6.31 -1.30 6.63
N ARG A 103 -5.74 -1.65 5.47
CA ARG A 103 -4.77 -2.75 5.35
C ARG A 103 -3.56 -2.55 6.26
N LEU A 104 -3.01 -1.34 6.27
CA LEU A 104 -1.84 -0.99 7.07
C LEU A 104 -2.14 -1.10 8.57
N MET A 105 -3.27 -0.54 9.01
CA MET A 105 -3.74 -0.64 10.40
C MET A 105 -3.98 -2.09 10.80
N TYR A 106 -4.62 -2.87 9.94
CA TYR A 106 -4.88 -4.29 10.20
C TYR A 106 -3.57 -5.06 10.44
N LYS A 107 -2.56 -4.86 9.58
CA LYS A 107 -1.25 -5.48 9.73
C LYS A 107 -0.60 -5.13 11.08
N SER A 108 -0.55 -3.85 11.40
CA SER A 108 0.08 -3.39 12.65
C SER A 108 -0.67 -3.86 13.89
N LEU A 109 -2.01 -3.80 13.89
CA LEU A 109 -2.82 -4.29 15.00
C LEU A 109 -2.70 -5.80 15.17
N TYR A 110 -2.60 -6.55 14.08
CA TYR A 110 -2.41 -8.00 14.16
C TYR A 110 -1.11 -8.35 14.89
N PHE A 111 0.02 -7.76 14.50
CA PHE A 111 1.30 -8.02 15.16
C PHE A 111 1.39 -7.45 16.57
N TRP A 112 0.74 -6.36 16.83
CA TRP A 112 0.75 -5.76 18.18
C TRP A 112 -0.11 -6.50 19.19
N LEU A 113 -1.28 -7.04 18.78
CA LEU A 113 -2.28 -7.59 19.72
C LEU A 113 -2.36 -9.12 19.71
N PHE A 114 -2.04 -9.77 18.60
CA PHE A 114 -2.33 -11.19 18.41
C PHE A 114 -1.09 -12.05 18.16
N ALA A 115 0.02 -11.48 17.71
CA ALA A 115 1.22 -12.25 17.44
C ALA A 115 2.07 -12.35 18.71
N GLU A 116 2.05 -13.51 19.38
CA GLU A 116 2.86 -13.77 20.57
C GLU A 116 4.35 -13.95 20.26
N SER A 117 4.66 -14.57 19.11
CA SER A 117 6.03 -14.73 18.59
C SER A 117 6.03 -14.60 17.08
N TYR A 118 6.95 -13.85 16.53
CA TYR A 118 7.11 -13.65 15.09
C TYR A 118 8.54 -13.24 14.76
N THR A 119 8.96 -13.55 13.55
CA THR A 119 10.25 -13.12 13.02
C THR A 119 10.08 -11.82 12.19
N LEU A 120 11.20 -11.15 11.93
CA LEU A 120 11.22 -9.99 11.04
C LEU A 120 10.74 -10.37 9.63
N GLN A 121 10.97 -11.61 9.21
CA GLN A 121 10.53 -12.13 7.92
C GLN A 121 9.01 -12.31 7.89
N ASP A 122 8.42 -12.85 8.96
CA ASP A 122 6.96 -12.99 9.07
C ASP A 122 6.29 -11.63 8.96
N PHE A 123 6.81 -10.62 9.67
CA PHE A 123 6.29 -9.26 9.54
C PHE A 123 6.42 -8.72 8.11
N LYS A 124 7.57 -8.88 7.45
CA LYS A 124 7.78 -8.37 6.10
C LYS A 124 6.90 -9.06 5.06
N GLN A 125 6.72 -10.38 5.18
CA GLN A 125 5.97 -11.20 4.23
C GLN A 125 4.47 -11.30 4.55
N PHE A 126 4.01 -10.64 5.58
CA PHE A 126 2.60 -10.65 5.93
C PHE A 126 1.79 -9.76 4.97
N TYR A 127 1.12 -10.42 4.04
CA TYR A 127 0.19 -9.81 3.07
C TYR A 127 -1.24 -10.31 3.34
N PRO A 128 -1.99 -9.67 4.24
CA PRO A 128 -3.31 -10.15 4.63
C PRO A 128 -4.27 -10.15 3.43
N PHE A 129 -5.04 -11.21 3.33
CA PHE A 129 -6.05 -11.40 2.28
C PHE A 129 -5.51 -11.35 0.84
N SER A 130 -4.24 -11.74 0.66
CA SER A 130 -3.65 -11.94 -0.66
C SER A 130 -3.73 -13.41 -1.09
N ILE A 131 -3.51 -13.66 -2.37
CA ILE A 131 -3.44 -15.04 -2.89
C ILE A 131 -2.29 -15.81 -2.21
N THR A 132 -1.23 -15.13 -1.79
CA THR A 132 -0.10 -15.74 -1.09
C THR A 132 -0.40 -16.12 0.37
N SER A 133 -1.53 -15.73 0.92
CA SER A 133 -1.95 -16.15 2.27
C SER A 133 -2.44 -17.60 2.35
N PHE A 134 -2.63 -18.25 1.22
CA PHE A 134 -2.91 -19.68 1.14
C PHE A 134 -1.57 -20.44 1.11
N ASP A 135 -1.46 -21.56 1.85
CA ASP A 135 -0.26 -22.41 1.96
C ASP A 135 0.10 -23.10 0.63
N TRP A 136 0.50 -22.32 -0.34
CA TRP A 136 0.98 -22.82 -1.61
C TRP A 136 2.51 -22.81 -1.63
N THR A 137 3.14 -23.88 -2.03
CA THR A 137 4.58 -23.93 -2.30
C THR A 137 4.88 -23.15 -3.58
N LEU A 138 4.91 -21.83 -3.45
CA LEU A 138 5.13 -20.94 -4.59
C LEU A 138 6.63 -20.70 -4.81
N PRO A 139 7.10 -20.66 -6.06
CA PRO A 139 8.43 -20.18 -6.37
C PRO A 139 8.63 -18.75 -5.87
N THR A 140 9.80 -18.46 -5.31
CA THR A 140 10.12 -17.17 -4.66
C THR A 140 9.83 -15.95 -5.54
N TRP A 141 10.03 -16.08 -6.86
CA TRP A 141 9.80 -15.00 -7.82
C TRP A 141 8.30 -14.68 -8.06
N LEU A 142 7.40 -15.64 -7.76
CA LEU A 142 5.95 -15.45 -7.88
C LEU A 142 5.33 -14.85 -6.62
N VAL A 143 5.98 -14.97 -5.48
CA VAL A 143 5.42 -14.46 -4.20
C VAL A 143 5.08 -12.98 -4.28
N TYR A 144 6.00 -12.16 -4.78
CA TYR A 144 5.79 -10.72 -4.88
C TYR A 144 4.65 -10.33 -5.85
N PRO A 145 4.61 -10.78 -7.11
CA PRO A 145 3.50 -10.47 -8.02
C PRO A 145 2.14 -10.94 -7.50
N LEU A 146 2.08 -12.12 -6.89
CA LEU A 146 0.82 -12.66 -6.36
C LEU A 146 0.38 -11.97 -5.06
N SER A 147 1.31 -11.45 -4.27
CA SER A 147 0.97 -10.67 -3.08
C SER A 147 0.28 -9.34 -3.42
N MET A 148 0.50 -8.83 -4.63
CA MET A 148 -0.19 -7.63 -5.14
C MET A 148 -1.65 -7.91 -5.48
N ILE A 149 -2.02 -9.19 -5.77
CA ILE A 149 -3.42 -9.56 -6.00
C ILE A 149 -4.06 -9.88 -4.65
N ASN A 150 -4.70 -8.90 -4.07
CA ASN A 150 -5.33 -9.00 -2.75
C ASN A 150 -6.70 -8.31 -2.71
N VAL A 151 -7.48 -8.60 -1.67
CA VAL A 151 -8.82 -8.05 -1.50
C VAL A 151 -8.81 -6.52 -1.42
N PHE A 152 -7.78 -5.92 -0.83
CA PHE A 152 -7.69 -4.46 -0.71
C PHE A 152 -7.50 -3.78 -2.07
N GLU A 153 -6.75 -4.40 -2.99
CA GLU A 153 -6.64 -3.90 -4.37
C GLU A 153 -7.99 -3.95 -5.10
N ALA A 154 -8.72 -5.06 -4.96
CA ALA A 154 -10.05 -5.19 -5.55
C ALA A 154 -11.03 -4.14 -4.99
N VAL A 155 -11.02 -3.94 -3.66
CA VAL A 155 -11.86 -2.92 -2.99
C VAL A 155 -11.44 -1.51 -3.41
N TYR A 156 -10.15 -1.24 -3.56
CA TYR A 156 -9.63 0.04 -4.03
C TYR A 156 -10.15 0.38 -5.43
N VAL A 157 -10.05 -0.56 -6.38
CA VAL A 157 -10.59 -0.41 -7.74
C VAL A 157 -12.11 -0.18 -7.71
N LEU A 158 -12.82 -0.92 -6.86
CA LEU A 158 -14.27 -0.75 -6.67
C LEU A 158 -14.61 0.65 -6.12
N CYS A 159 -13.86 1.15 -5.15
CA CYS A 159 -14.03 2.51 -4.62
C CYS A 159 -13.81 3.57 -5.69
N ILE A 160 -12.77 3.42 -6.52
CA ILE A 160 -12.53 4.32 -7.65
C ILE A 160 -13.70 4.26 -8.65
N TYR A 161 -14.15 3.06 -9.01
CA TYR A 161 -15.30 2.89 -9.90
C TYR A 161 -16.55 3.58 -9.35
N MET A 162 -16.90 3.32 -8.09
CA MET A 162 -18.08 3.90 -7.45
C MET A 162 -17.97 5.43 -7.33
N GLY A 163 -16.80 5.93 -6.97
CA GLY A 163 -16.53 7.36 -6.90
C GLY A 163 -16.65 8.05 -8.25
N LEU A 164 -16.08 7.46 -9.30
CA LEU A 164 -16.20 8.02 -10.66
C LEU A 164 -17.62 7.94 -11.20
N LYS A 165 -18.37 6.86 -10.93
CA LYS A 165 -19.77 6.73 -11.31
C LYS A 165 -20.63 7.87 -10.77
N ALA A 166 -20.31 8.40 -9.59
CA ALA A 166 -21.01 9.55 -9.02
C ALA A 166 -20.80 10.86 -9.80
N PHE A 167 -19.70 10.98 -10.56
CA PHE A 167 -19.38 12.16 -11.36
C PHE A 167 -19.68 11.99 -12.86
N VAL A 168 -19.81 10.76 -13.31
CA VAL A 168 -19.88 10.43 -14.74
C VAL A 168 -21.17 9.66 -15.02
N HIS A 169 -22.29 10.38 -15.03
CA HIS A 169 -23.63 9.79 -15.21
C HIS A 169 -23.94 9.35 -16.65
N TYR A 170 -23.17 9.82 -17.63
CA TYR A 170 -23.42 9.58 -19.07
C TYR A 170 -22.66 8.39 -19.64
N ILE A 171 -21.81 7.71 -18.85
CA ILE A 171 -21.10 6.51 -19.27
C ILE A 171 -21.88 5.27 -18.82
N ASP A 172 -21.99 4.28 -19.71
CA ASP A 172 -22.49 2.97 -19.34
C ASP A 172 -21.64 2.39 -18.18
N PRO A 173 -22.28 1.98 -17.06
CA PRO A 173 -21.58 1.44 -15.90
C PRO A 173 -20.61 0.30 -16.21
N ARG A 174 -20.93 -0.56 -17.17
CA ARG A 174 -20.07 -1.68 -17.58
C ARG A 174 -18.79 -1.16 -18.25
N ARG A 175 -18.91 -0.18 -19.16
CA ARG A 175 -17.77 0.44 -19.84
C ARG A 175 -16.87 1.16 -18.83
N LEU A 176 -17.43 1.91 -17.89
CA LEU A 176 -16.67 2.56 -16.85
C LEU A 176 -15.89 1.54 -16.00
N GLY A 177 -16.50 0.44 -15.61
CA GLY A 177 -15.85 -0.62 -14.84
C GLY A 177 -14.68 -1.25 -15.60
N ILE A 178 -14.85 -1.52 -16.91
CA ILE A 178 -13.78 -2.05 -17.76
C ILE A 178 -12.62 -1.04 -17.85
N ILE A 179 -12.91 0.24 -18.10
CA ILE A 179 -11.88 1.29 -18.21
C ILE A 179 -11.06 1.37 -16.90
N VAL A 180 -11.73 1.49 -15.76
CA VAL A 180 -11.06 1.62 -14.46
C VAL A 180 -10.25 0.36 -14.16
N GLY A 181 -10.84 -0.83 -14.35
CA GLY A 181 -10.18 -2.10 -14.06
C GLY A 181 -8.96 -2.34 -14.96
N THR A 182 -9.06 -2.13 -16.26
CA THR A 182 -7.95 -2.36 -17.20
C THR A 182 -6.81 -1.34 -17.02
N THR A 183 -7.14 -0.07 -16.85
CA THR A 183 -6.11 0.97 -16.65
C THR A 183 -5.39 0.82 -15.33
N TYR A 184 -6.12 0.45 -14.26
CA TYR A 184 -5.49 0.17 -12.98
C TYR A 184 -4.65 -1.11 -13.02
N ALA A 185 -5.13 -2.18 -13.64
CA ALA A 185 -4.35 -3.40 -13.81
C ALA A 185 -3.04 -3.12 -14.58
N THR A 186 -3.11 -2.34 -15.65
CA THR A 186 -1.90 -1.92 -16.39
C THR A 186 -0.93 -1.14 -15.49
N TYR A 187 -1.44 -0.22 -14.66
CA TYR A 187 -0.64 0.52 -13.69
C TYR A 187 0.02 -0.40 -12.65
N LEU A 188 -0.67 -1.43 -12.20
CA LEU A 188 -0.19 -2.35 -11.17
C LEU A 188 1.00 -3.21 -11.65
N PHE A 189 1.07 -3.49 -12.96
CA PHE A 189 2.10 -4.34 -13.56
C PHE A 189 3.22 -3.56 -14.29
N LEU A 190 3.19 -2.24 -14.29
CA LEU A 190 4.25 -1.36 -14.79
C LEU A 190 5.19 -0.94 -13.65
#